data_4e20d7a35113e9d37b18bd3998e65831
#
_entry.id   4e20d7a35113e9d37b18bd3998e65831
#
_cell.length_a   1.000
_cell.length_b   1.000
_cell.length_c   1.000
_cell.angle_alpha   90.00
_cell.angle_beta   90.00
_cell.angle_gamma   90.00
#
_symmetry.space_group_name_H-M   'P 1'
#
loop_
_entity.id
_entity.type
_entity.pdbx_description
1 polymer ?
#
loop_
_entity_poly.entity_id
_entity_poly.type
_entity_poly.pdbx_seq_one_letter_code
_entity_poly.pdbx_strand_id
1 'polypeptide(L)'
;MQIRTYLMLGVMSLAARPACAELALEVRQLTFGPKHHFFGYIGHAGNIPWNKSGRYVVALETDSQDRMPRANDAARIILLDTENDYAIRVVDDTCAWNPQQGTMLNWNPEAPETQFFFNDRDRKSGKVFCVLFDLATGPSGQRVREYRFEDTPVGNSGVSQQGGWFAAMNYGRLAGLRPVTGYSEAFDWTGDERHPTDDGVFRVDIKTGEKRLLVSFQQLAEALRPLRPDVDEKALFINHTLCNPEADRIFCYVRGNFSDRKHRIDQGFVIRPDGSGLTLMKKHLGGHPEWNVGHRIIGNMDGYQAIYDVERQSGVSQLANKKVFPVPDGDIALSPNRAWLVNGYRQRSTNYYTFFHLADATWQRSQGFKVRGWERGDLRCDPAPCWNRNSREIIFPAIGKDGTRQLFRIRLTEKQPG
;
A
#
# COMPACT_ATOMS: atom_id res chain seq x y z
N MET A 1 60.09 21.36 49.50
CA MET A 1 59.66 21.08 48.12
C MET A 1 58.13 21.03 48.08
N GLN A 2 57.52 22.19 47.80
CA GLN A 2 56.02 22.32 47.80
C GLN A 2 55.49 22.00 46.40
N ILE A 3 54.62 21.01 46.34
CA ILE A 3 53.93 20.60 45.13
C ILE A 3 52.61 21.42 45.04
N ARG A 4 52.49 22.32 44.05
CA ARG A 4 51.26 23.04 43.75
C ARG A 4 50.42 22.20 42.80
N THR A 5 49.23 21.76 43.25
CA THR A 5 48.22 21.09 42.46
C THR A 5 47.35 22.15 41.77
N TYR A 6 47.36 22.18 40.41
CA TYR A 6 46.43 23.00 39.63
C TYR A 6 45.14 22.23 39.38
N LEU A 7 44.04 22.72 39.89
CA LEU A 7 42.68 22.25 39.55
C LEU A 7 42.27 22.91 38.24
N MET A 8 42.17 22.12 37.14
CA MET A 8 41.52 22.59 35.91
C MET A 8 40.02 22.40 36.06
N LEU A 9 39.27 23.51 36.16
CA LEU A 9 37.81 23.52 35.96
C LEU A 9 37.54 23.46 34.47
N GLY A 10 37.07 22.28 33.99
CA GLY A 10 36.50 22.14 32.67
C GLY A 10 35.10 22.75 32.60
N VAL A 11 34.95 23.85 31.90
CA VAL A 11 33.64 24.43 31.56
C VAL A 11 33.03 23.54 30.46
N MET A 12 32.08 22.68 30.86
CA MET A 12 31.21 22.00 29.89
C MET A 12 30.27 23.03 29.26
N SER A 13 30.57 23.45 28.08
CA SER A 13 29.65 24.21 27.21
C SER A 13 28.46 23.31 26.85
N LEU A 14 27.31 23.52 27.50
CA LEU A 14 26.02 22.98 27.00
C LEU A 14 25.72 23.67 25.68
N ALA A 15 26.05 23.03 24.57
CA ALA A 15 25.53 23.45 23.29
C ALA A 15 24.00 23.34 23.34
N ALA A 16 23.32 24.48 23.30
CA ALA A 16 21.87 24.56 23.21
C ALA A 16 21.49 23.82 21.92
N ARG A 17 20.71 22.70 22.02
CA ARG A 17 20.09 22.06 20.90
C ARG A 17 19.24 23.14 20.19
N PRO A 18 19.34 23.30 18.87
CA PRO A 18 18.46 24.21 18.17
C PRO A 18 17.02 23.79 18.49
N ALA A 19 16.19 24.75 18.89
CA ALA A 19 14.77 24.52 19.11
C ALA A 19 14.21 23.92 17.81
N CYS A 20 13.80 22.65 17.87
CA CYS A 20 13.17 22.00 16.75
C CYS A 20 11.88 22.79 16.44
N ALA A 21 11.77 23.32 15.23
CA ALA A 21 10.56 24.05 14.83
C ALA A 21 9.35 23.15 15.10
N GLU A 22 8.35 23.70 15.80
CA GLU A 22 7.16 22.92 16.16
C GLU A 22 6.41 22.56 14.87
N LEU A 23 6.19 21.28 14.65
CA LEU A 23 5.52 20.76 13.46
C LEU A 23 4.03 21.13 13.49
N ALA A 24 3.51 21.66 12.39
CA ALA A 24 2.09 21.89 12.17
C ALA A 24 1.54 21.02 11.03
N LEU A 25 0.25 20.72 11.10
CA LEU A 25 -0.46 19.90 10.12
C LEU A 25 -1.57 20.73 9.47
N GLU A 26 -1.40 21.08 8.20
CA GLU A 26 -2.42 21.75 7.41
C GLU A 26 -3.30 20.71 6.70
N VAL A 27 -4.63 20.77 6.93
CA VAL A 27 -5.60 19.85 6.34
C VAL A 27 -6.40 20.56 5.27
N ARG A 28 -6.59 19.88 4.11
CA ARG A 28 -7.46 20.34 3.04
C ARG A 28 -8.24 19.17 2.43
N GLN A 29 -9.55 19.37 2.19
CA GLN A 29 -10.34 18.51 1.32
C GLN A 29 -10.03 18.86 -0.14
N LEU A 30 -9.80 17.85 -0.98
CA LEU A 30 -9.38 18.01 -2.38
C LEU A 30 -10.52 17.76 -3.38
N THR A 31 -11.42 16.82 -3.06
CA THR A 31 -12.54 16.45 -3.92
C THR A 31 -13.86 16.59 -3.19
N PHE A 32 -14.97 16.73 -3.94
CA PHE A 32 -16.30 17.00 -3.39
C PHE A 32 -17.34 16.13 -4.10
N GLY A 33 -18.44 15.82 -3.39
CA GLY A 33 -19.54 15.04 -3.95
C GLY A 33 -20.25 15.69 -5.14
N PRO A 34 -21.24 15.04 -5.70
CA PRO A 34 -21.94 13.86 -5.14
C PRO A 34 -21.24 12.51 -5.39
N LYS A 35 -20.19 12.45 -6.21
CA LYS A 35 -19.45 11.22 -6.49
C LYS A 35 -18.44 10.91 -5.40
N HIS A 36 -18.01 9.64 -5.35
CA HIS A 36 -16.96 9.18 -4.44
C HIS A 36 -15.60 9.22 -5.14
N HIS A 37 -14.58 9.71 -4.45
CA HIS A 37 -13.22 9.81 -4.95
C HIS A 37 -12.25 9.14 -3.97
N PHE A 38 -11.38 8.27 -4.46
CA PHE A 38 -10.40 7.58 -3.63
C PHE A 38 -9.24 7.06 -4.49
N PHE A 39 -8.11 6.87 -3.87
CA PHE A 39 -6.98 6.23 -4.53
C PHE A 39 -7.10 4.70 -4.46
N GLY A 40 -7.64 4.20 -3.36
CA GLY A 40 -7.92 2.79 -3.18
C GLY A 40 -6.65 2.01 -2.96
N TYR A 41 -5.90 2.36 -1.90
CA TYR A 41 -4.64 1.74 -1.77
C TYR A 41 -4.19 1.57 -0.33
N ILE A 42 -4.05 0.34 0.09
CA ILE A 42 -3.59 -0.02 1.42
C ILE A 42 -2.43 -1.01 1.28
N GLY A 43 -1.32 -0.70 1.94
CA GLY A 43 -0.25 -1.65 2.16
C GLY A 43 0.62 -1.94 0.96
N HIS A 44 1.03 -0.92 0.21
CA HIS A 44 1.99 -1.10 -0.87
C HIS A 44 3.15 -0.12 -0.74
N ALA A 45 4.31 -0.67 -0.54
CA ALA A 45 5.52 0.08 -0.33
C ALA A 45 5.81 1.05 -1.49
N GLY A 46 6.03 2.29 -1.12
CA GLY A 46 6.48 3.31 -2.05
C GLY A 46 5.47 3.72 -3.12
N ASN A 47 4.18 3.38 -2.97
CA ASN A 47 3.19 3.84 -3.93
C ASN A 47 2.87 5.31 -3.73
N ILE A 48 3.13 6.09 -4.76
CA ILE A 48 2.97 7.55 -4.76
C ILE A 48 1.92 7.92 -5.81
N PRO A 49 0.75 8.48 -5.39
CA PRO A 49 -0.31 8.86 -6.33
C PRO A 49 0.06 10.01 -7.29
N TRP A 50 1.07 10.81 -6.98
CA TRP A 50 1.52 11.92 -7.83
C TRP A 50 2.46 11.46 -8.93
N ASN A 51 2.34 12.06 -10.13
CA ASN A 51 3.34 11.93 -11.17
C ASN A 51 4.69 12.58 -10.75
N LYS A 52 5.70 12.53 -11.61
CA LYS A 52 7.07 12.99 -11.28
C LYS A 52 7.12 14.47 -10.90
N SER A 53 6.46 15.34 -11.67
CA SER A 53 6.40 16.79 -11.40
C SER A 53 5.57 17.13 -10.16
N GLY A 54 4.68 16.23 -9.72
CA GLY A 54 3.71 16.49 -8.67
C GLY A 54 2.45 17.22 -9.17
N ARG A 55 2.33 17.46 -10.47
CA ARG A 55 1.18 18.15 -11.05
C ARG A 55 -0.09 17.31 -11.03
N TYR A 56 -0.01 16.03 -11.36
CA TYR A 56 -1.18 15.17 -11.45
C TYR A 56 -1.20 14.13 -10.33
N VAL A 57 -2.36 14.00 -9.69
CA VAL A 57 -2.67 12.89 -8.76
C VAL A 57 -3.63 11.96 -9.48
N VAL A 58 -3.25 10.69 -9.67
CA VAL A 58 -4.13 9.68 -10.23
C VAL A 58 -5.05 9.11 -9.14
N ALA A 59 -6.34 8.93 -9.44
CA ALA A 59 -7.31 8.39 -8.51
C ALA A 59 -8.49 7.73 -9.23
N LEU A 60 -9.45 7.22 -8.47
CA LEU A 60 -10.72 6.67 -8.96
C LEU A 60 -11.88 7.58 -8.58
N GLU A 61 -12.87 7.65 -9.46
CA GLU A 61 -14.17 8.25 -9.23
C GLU A 61 -15.26 7.19 -9.46
N THR A 62 -16.23 7.09 -8.52
CA THR A 62 -17.38 6.18 -8.63
C THR A 62 -18.67 6.88 -8.31
N ASP A 63 -19.78 6.42 -8.90
CA ASP A 63 -21.09 7.00 -8.66
C ASP A 63 -21.70 6.54 -7.33
N SER A 64 -21.37 5.32 -6.90
CA SER A 64 -21.86 4.75 -5.64
C SER A 64 -20.81 3.85 -4.98
N GLN A 65 -20.87 3.75 -3.64
CA GLN A 65 -20.12 2.80 -2.81
C GLN A 65 -21.00 2.21 -1.71
N ASP A 66 -22.29 2.08 -1.94
CA ASP A 66 -23.26 1.50 -1.00
C ASP A 66 -23.25 -0.05 -1.01
N ARG A 67 -22.60 -0.64 -2.00
CA ARG A 67 -22.38 -2.09 -2.18
C ARG A 67 -21.03 -2.37 -2.82
N MET A 68 -20.61 -3.63 -2.76
CA MET A 68 -19.45 -4.09 -3.56
C MET A 68 -19.75 -3.97 -5.05
N PRO A 69 -18.78 -3.59 -5.88
CA PRO A 69 -18.97 -3.50 -7.33
C PRO A 69 -19.30 -4.87 -7.92
N ARG A 70 -20.20 -4.89 -8.91
CA ARG A 70 -20.49 -6.04 -9.76
C ARG A 70 -19.56 -6.06 -10.96
N ALA A 71 -19.60 -7.15 -11.74
CA ALA A 71 -18.73 -7.35 -12.90
C ALA A 71 -18.62 -6.17 -13.86
N ASN A 72 -19.72 -5.46 -14.12
CA ASN A 72 -19.78 -4.39 -15.11
C ASN A 72 -19.90 -2.98 -14.49
N ASP A 73 -19.79 -2.85 -13.18
CA ASP A 73 -19.76 -1.54 -12.54
C ASP A 73 -18.40 -0.87 -12.78
N ALA A 74 -18.38 0.13 -13.64
CA ALA A 74 -17.17 0.84 -13.97
C ALA A 74 -16.83 1.91 -12.92
N ALA A 75 -15.55 2.05 -12.59
CA ALA A 75 -14.98 3.22 -11.96
C ALA A 75 -14.22 4.04 -13.00
N ARG A 76 -14.31 5.37 -12.93
CA ARG A 76 -13.53 6.26 -13.79
C ARG A 76 -12.14 6.45 -13.22
N ILE A 77 -11.13 6.40 -14.09
CA ILE A 77 -9.76 6.79 -13.75
C ILE A 77 -9.66 8.29 -13.98
N ILE A 78 -9.30 9.02 -12.94
CA ILE A 78 -9.23 10.48 -12.94
C ILE A 78 -7.83 10.97 -12.63
N LEU A 79 -7.52 12.16 -13.11
CA LEU A 79 -6.39 12.97 -12.68
C LEU A 79 -6.91 14.21 -11.96
N LEU A 80 -6.30 14.52 -10.84
CA LEU A 80 -6.48 15.77 -10.11
C LEU A 80 -5.33 16.70 -10.46
N ASP A 81 -5.58 17.84 -11.08
CA ASP A 81 -4.55 18.84 -11.46
C ASP A 81 -4.25 19.75 -10.27
N THR A 82 -3.10 19.53 -9.62
CA THR A 82 -2.68 20.29 -8.43
C THR A 82 -2.42 21.77 -8.69
N GLU A 83 -2.11 22.14 -9.93
CA GLU A 83 -1.89 23.52 -10.37
C GLU A 83 -3.20 24.24 -10.70
N ASN A 84 -4.29 23.49 -10.90
CA ASN A 84 -5.62 24.01 -11.18
C ASN A 84 -6.63 23.59 -10.10
N ASP A 85 -6.29 23.88 -8.86
CA ASP A 85 -7.15 23.66 -7.67
C ASP A 85 -7.75 22.24 -7.58
N TYR A 86 -6.98 21.23 -7.98
CA TYR A 86 -7.39 19.82 -8.05
C TYR A 86 -8.59 19.56 -9.00
N ALA A 87 -8.72 20.35 -10.06
CA ALA A 87 -9.70 20.10 -11.11
C ALA A 87 -9.58 18.66 -11.63
N ILE A 88 -10.73 18.01 -11.76
CA ILE A 88 -10.84 16.61 -12.16
C ILE A 88 -10.87 16.48 -13.68
N ARG A 89 -9.99 15.61 -14.22
CA ARG A 89 -10.01 15.17 -15.61
C ARG A 89 -10.19 13.64 -15.65
N VAL A 90 -11.25 13.16 -16.28
CA VAL A 90 -11.44 11.74 -16.55
C VAL A 90 -10.52 11.36 -17.72
N VAL A 91 -9.78 10.25 -17.60
CA VAL A 91 -8.84 9.79 -18.63
C VAL A 91 -9.16 8.39 -19.16
N ASP A 92 -9.76 7.51 -18.34
CA ASP A 92 -10.15 6.15 -18.72
C ASP A 92 -11.22 5.62 -17.75
N ASP A 93 -11.63 4.38 -17.94
CA ASP A 93 -12.46 3.63 -17.00
C ASP A 93 -11.92 2.21 -16.77
N THR A 94 -12.40 1.54 -15.72
CA THR A 94 -12.08 0.15 -15.41
C THR A 94 -13.26 -0.55 -14.75
N CYS A 95 -13.45 -1.84 -15.05
CA CYS A 95 -14.35 -2.74 -14.33
C CYS A 95 -13.62 -3.67 -13.34
N ALA A 96 -12.28 -3.56 -13.21
CA ALA A 96 -11.47 -4.31 -12.25
C ALA A 96 -11.07 -3.42 -11.08
N TRP A 97 -11.97 -3.22 -10.13
CA TRP A 97 -11.73 -2.39 -8.95
C TRP A 97 -12.48 -2.87 -7.72
N ASN A 98 -12.02 -2.45 -6.56
CA ASN A 98 -12.73 -2.65 -5.29
C ASN A 98 -12.52 -1.44 -4.36
N PRO A 99 -13.38 -1.23 -3.34
CA PRO A 99 -13.32 -0.07 -2.45
C PRO A 99 -12.07 0.01 -1.55
N GLN A 100 -11.31 -1.08 -1.41
CA GLN A 100 -10.15 -1.17 -0.53
C GLN A 100 -8.84 -0.87 -1.25
N GLN A 101 -8.62 -1.49 -2.41
CA GLN A 101 -7.36 -1.44 -3.15
C GLN A 101 -7.49 -0.73 -4.51
N GLY A 102 -8.69 -0.20 -4.82
CA GLY A 102 -8.95 0.42 -6.11
C GLY A 102 -8.71 -0.53 -7.27
N THR A 103 -7.99 -0.07 -8.27
CA THR A 103 -7.57 -0.83 -9.45
C THR A 103 -6.04 -0.97 -9.56
N MET A 104 -5.32 -0.89 -8.45
CA MET A 104 -3.85 -0.98 -8.41
C MET A 104 -3.15 0.07 -9.27
N LEU A 105 -3.56 1.34 -9.11
CA LEU A 105 -2.93 2.49 -9.76
C LEU A 105 -1.47 2.66 -9.33
N ASN A 106 -0.54 2.69 -10.28
CA ASN A 106 0.89 2.89 -10.03
C ASN A 106 1.51 3.69 -11.16
N TRP A 107 2.16 4.80 -10.87
CA TRP A 107 2.98 5.48 -11.89
C TRP A 107 4.14 4.58 -12.31
N ASN A 108 4.41 4.53 -13.63
CA ASN A 108 5.52 3.76 -14.16
C ASN A 108 6.86 4.42 -13.75
N PRO A 109 7.73 3.75 -12.96
CA PRO A 109 8.99 4.34 -12.52
C PRO A 109 9.93 4.73 -13.67
N GLU A 110 9.81 4.11 -14.85
CA GLU A 110 10.62 4.44 -16.04
C GLU A 110 10.10 5.68 -16.78
N ALA A 111 8.81 6.00 -16.66
CA ALA A 111 8.18 7.18 -17.26
C ALA A 111 7.17 7.82 -16.28
N PRO A 112 7.61 8.23 -15.07
CA PRO A 112 6.73 8.61 -13.97
C PRO A 112 6.03 9.95 -14.16
N GLU A 113 6.29 10.66 -15.25
CA GLU A 113 5.59 11.90 -15.60
C GLU A 113 4.30 11.62 -16.37
N THR A 114 4.30 10.62 -17.25
CA THR A 114 3.20 10.42 -18.20
C THR A 114 2.55 9.05 -18.14
N GLN A 115 3.24 8.02 -17.64
CA GLN A 115 2.73 6.67 -17.70
C GLN A 115 2.33 6.13 -16.32
N PHE A 116 1.20 5.42 -16.29
CA PHE A 116 0.75 4.69 -15.11
C PHE A 116 0.08 3.37 -15.47
N PHE A 117 0.12 2.44 -14.51
CA PHE A 117 -0.53 1.13 -14.59
C PHE A 117 -1.85 1.15 -13.83
N PHE A 118 -2.79 0.33 -14.30
CA PHE A 118 -4.00 -0.05 -13.58
C PHE A 118 -4.47 -1.41 -14.07
N ASN A 119 -5.36 -2.05 -13.32
CA ASN A 119 -6.01 -3.27 -13.77
C ASN A 119 -7.35 -2.96 -14.44
N ASP A 120 -7.68 -3.78 -15.46
CA ASP A 120 -9.00 -3.82 -16.05
C ASP A 120 -9.38 -5.28 -16.32
N ARG A 121 -10.58 -5.52 -16.78
CA ARG A 121 -11.01 -6.85 -17.17
C ARG A 121 -11.85 -6.85 -18.45
N ASP A 122 -11.80 -7.94 -19.16
CA ASP A 122 -12.72 -8.19 -20.25
C ASP A 122 -14.15 -8.38 -19.70
N ARG A 123 -15.08 -7.59 -20.20
CA ARG A 123 -16.45 -7.55 -19.68
C ARG A 123 -17.27 -8.82 -19.99
N LYS A 124 -16.85 -9.63 -20.97
CA LYS A 124 -17.54 -10.86 -21.36
C LYS A 124 -16.97 -12.08 -20.63
N SER A 125 -15.65 -12.20 -20.63
CA SER A 125 -14.98 -13.36 -20.04
C SER A 125 -14.63 -13.18 -18.55
N GLY A 126 -14.64 -11.96 -18.02
CA GLY A 126 -14.20 -11.65 -16.65
C GLY A 126 -12.68 -11.73 -16.44
N LYS A 127 -11.90 -12.02 -17.50
CA LYS A 127 -10.44 -12.14 -17.42
C LYS A 127 -9.79 -10.80 -17.10
N VAL A 128 -9.04 -10.76 -16.01
CA VAL A 128 -8.32 -9.57 -15.54
C VAL A 128 -7.01 -9.42 -16.32
N PHE A 129 -6.64 -8.18 -16.60
CA PHE A 129 -5.36 -7.83 -17.24
C PHE A 129 -4.85 -6.50 -16.69
N CYS A 130 -3.55 -6.25 -16.86
CA CYS A 130 -2.95 -4.97 -16.51
C CYS A 130 -2.87 -4.06 -17.74
N VAL A 131 -3.16 -2.77 -17.56
CA VAL A 131 -3.07 -1.74 -18.60
C VAL A 131 -1.90 -0.81 -18.27
N LEU A 132 -1.11 -0.46 -19.28
CA LEU A 132 -0.21 0.67 -19.27
C LEU A 132 -0.86 1.81 -20.05
N PHE A 133 -1.10 2.92 -19.38
CA PHE A 133 -1.68 4.14 -19.95
C PHE A 133 -0.62 5.22 -20.07
N ASP A 134 -0.63 6.01 -21.16
CA ASP A 134 0.31 7.09 -21.39
C ASP A 134 -0.43 8.41 -21.69
N LEU A 135 -0.22 9.41 -20.87
CA LEU A 135 -0.78 10.75 -21.01
C LEU A 135 -0.17 11.55 -22.17
N ALA A 136 1.03 11.18 -22.64
CA ALA A 136 1.72 11.83 -23.74
C ALA A 136 1.17 11.42 -25.14
N THR A 137 0.34 10.40 -25.21
CA THR A 137 -0.25 9.87 -26.43
C THR A 137 -1.68 10.39 -26.63
N GLY A 138 -1.95 11.04 -27.76
CA GLY A 138 -3.27 11.63 -28.04
C GLY A 138 -3.64 12.83 -27.15
N PRO A 139 -4.82 13.43 -27.37
CA PRO A 139 -5.25 14.63 -26.65
C PRO A 139 -5.55 14.42 -25.14
N SER A 140 -5.96 13.19 -24.78
CA SER A 140 -6.36 12.85 -23.40
C SER A 140 -5.54 11.74 -22.77
N GLY A 141 -4.49 11.27 -23.48
CA GLY A 141 -3.80 10.03 -23.19
C GLY A 141 -4.51 8.82 -23.77
N GLN A 142 -3.86 7.67 -23.78
CA GLN A 142 -4.46 6.40 -24.24
C GLN A 142 -3.77 5.18 -23.63
N ARG A 143 -4.44 4.03 -23.71
CA ARG A 143 -3.84 2.73 -23.40
C ARG A 143 -2.79 2.42 -24.45
N VAL A 144 -1.52 2.27 -24.03
CA VAL A 144 -0.41 1.96 -24.94
C VAL A 144 -0.04 0.48 -24.93
N ARG A 145 -0.45 -0.23 -23.86
CA ARG A 145 -0.25 -1.68 -23.77
C ARG A 145 -1.26 -2.31 -22.80
N GLU A 146 -1.67 -3.53 -23.12
CA GLU A 146 -2.46 -4.41 -22.27
C GLU A 146 -1.71 -5.74 -22.09
N TYR A 147 -1.47 -6.14 -20.85
CA TYR A 147 -0.82 -7.41 -20.50
C TYR A 147 -1.89 -8.46 -20.27
N ARG A 148 -2.29 -9.15 -21.35
CA ARG A 148 -3.36 -10.17 -21.36
C ARG A 148 -2.76 -11.56 -21.43
N PHE A 149 -3.29 -12.48 -20.61
CA PHE A 149 -2.87 -13.87 -20.56
C PHE A 149 -4.13 -14.75 -20.63
N GLU A 150 -4.31 -15.47 -21.74
CA GLU A 150 -5.57 -16.16 -22.04
C GLU A 150 -5.91 -17.25 -21.03
N ASP A 151 -4.97 -18.14 -20.73
CA ASP A 151 -5.23 -19.33 -19.91
C ASP A 151 -5.12 -19.03 -18.39
N THR A 152 -4.24 -18.11 -18.03
CA THR A 152 -3.95 -17.76 -16.64
C THR A 152 -3.94 -16.22 -16.47
N PRO A 153 -5.13 -15.58 -16.54
CA PRO A 153 -5.27 -14.13 -16.51
C PRO A 153 -4.91 -13.57 -15.13
N VAL A 154 -3.94 -12.65 -15.09
CA VAL A 154 -3.47 -12.00 -13.88
C VAL A 154 -3.47 -10.48 -14.02
N GLY A 155 -3.67 -9.77 -12.91
CA GLY A 155 -3.53 -8.34 -12.83
C GLY A 155 -2.30 -7.92 -12.05
N ASN A 156 -1.86 -6.66 -12.25
CA ASN A 156 -0.83 -6.02 -11.45
C ASN A 156 -1.20 -6.05 -9.96
N SER A 157 -0.26 -6.43 -9.12
CA SER A 157 -0.40 -6.45 -7.66
C SER A 157 0.69 -5.67 -6.92
N GLY A 158 1.58 -4.99 -7.67
CA GLY A 158 2.64 -4.13 -7.17
C GLY A 158 3.75 -3.94 -8.20
N VAL A 159 4.03 -2.69 -8.57
CA VAL A 159 5.09 -2.36 -9.53
C VAL A 159 6.43 -2.24 -8.82
N SER A 160 7.49 -2.79 -9.41
CA SER A 160 8.86 -2.62 -8.95
C SER A 160 9.22 -1.12 -8.93
N GLN A 161 9.76 -0.62 -7.82
CA GLN A 161 10.13 0.79 -7.69
C GLN A 161 11.33 1.17 -8.58
N GLN A 162 12.10 0.20 -9.08
CA GLN A 162 13.19 0.39 -10.05
C GLN A 162 12.72 0.25 -11.50
N GLY A 163 11.43 -0.02 -11.73
CA GLY A 163 10.89 -0.30 -13.08
C GLY A 163 11.18 -1.72 -13.57
N GLY A 164 11.00 -1.93 -14.85
CA GLY A 164 11.30 -3.16 -15.59
C GLY A 164 10.29 -4.28 -15.40
N TRP A 165 9.57 -4.37 -14.29
CA TRP A 165 8.62 -5.44 -14.03
C TRP A 165 7.57 -5.07 -12.98
N PHE A 166 6.49 -5.84 -12.93
CA PHE A 166 5.51 -5.80 -11.85
C PHE A 166 5.18 -7.21 -11.35
N ALA A 167 4.84 -7.31 -10.06
CA ALA A 167 4.24 -8.51 -9.50
C ALA A 167 2.78 -8.61 -9.95
N ALA A 168 2.30 -9.83 -10.16
CA ALA A 168 0.93 -10.06 -10.58
C ALA A 168 0.33 -11.27 -9.87
N MET A 169 -1.01 -11.31 -9.78
CA MET A 169 -1.75 -12.39 -9.16
C MET A 169 -3.13 -12.62 -9.79
N ASN A 170 -3.73 -13.75 -9.45
CA ASN A 170 -5.08 -14.12 -9.83
C ASN A 170 -6.12 -13.39 -8.96
N TYR A 171 -6.72 -12.35 -9.50
CA TYR A 171 -7.76 -11.59 -8.81
C TYR A 171 -9.11 -12.30 -8.76
N GLY A 172 -9.35 -13.27 -9.65
CA GLY A 172 -10.52 -14.15 -9.60
C GLY A 172 -10.48 -15.05 -8.37
N ARG A 173 -9.35 -15.75 -8.14
CA ARG A 173 -9.14 -16.54 -6.93
C ARG A 173 -9.24 -15.69 -5.67
N LEU A 174 -8.63 -14.51 -5.68
CA LEU A 174 -8.72 -13.58 -4.57
C LEU A 174 -10.18 -13.16 -4.31
N ALA A 175 -10.98 -12.91 -5.35
CA ALA A 175 -12.40 -12.56 -5.20
C ALA A 175 -13.22 -13.69 -4.59
N GLY A 176 -12.96 -14.94 -4.97
CA GLY A 176 -13.63 -16.11 -4.40
C GLY A 176 -13.32 -16.32 -2.91
N LEU A 177 -12.07 -16.12 -2.49
CA LEU A 177 -11.60 -16.41 -1.13
C LEU A 177 -11.61 -15.19 -0.20
N ARG A 178 -11.56 -13.97 -0.77
CA ARG A 178 -11.61 -12.70 -0.03
C ARG A 178 -12.21 -11.57 -0.89
N PRO A 179 -13.54 -11.53 -1.04
CA PRO A 179 -14.23 -10.62 -1.96
C PRO A 179 -13.83 -9.13 -1.83
N VAL A 180 -13.55 -8.68 -0.60
CA VAL A 180 -13.23 -7.27 -0.30
C VAL A 180 -11.99 -6.74 -1.02
N THR A 181 -11.05 -7.61 -1.42
CA THR A 181 -9.79 -7.22 -2.07
C THR A 181 -9.61 -7.83 -3.46
N GLY A 182 -10.48 -8.74 -3.86
CA GLY A 182 -10.56 -9.23 -5.24
C GLY A 182 -11.44 -8.34 -6.13
N TYR A 183 -11.62 -8.73 -7.37
CA TYR A 183 -12.56 -8.10 -8.28
C TYR A 183 -13.76 -9.02 -8.46
N SER A 184 -14.92 -8.61 -7.99
CA SER A 184 -16.13 -9.43 -7.97
C SER A 184 -16.42 -10.06 -9.34
N GLU A 185 -16.71 -11.37 -9.38
CA GLU A 185 -16.99 -12.13 -10.61
C GLU A 185 -15.84 -12.16 -11.64
N ALA A 186 -14.58 -11.86 -11.23
CA ALA A 186 -13.43 -12.07 -12.09
C ALA A 186 -13.21 -13.57 -12.34
N PHE A 187 -12.75 -13.89 -13.54
CA PHE A 187 -12.48 -15.27 -13.93
C PHE A 187 -11.34 -15.87 -13.11
N ASP A 188 -11.59 -17.02 -12.51
CA ASP A 188 -10.60 -17.85 -11.80
C ASP A 188 -10.41 -19.17 -12.55
N TRP A 189 -9.21 -19.44 -13.06
CA TRP A 189 -8.90 -20.71 -13.74
C TRP A 189 -8.64 -21.87 -12.81
N THR A 190 -8.41 -21.58 -11.51
CA THR A 190 -8.03 -22.61 -10.52
C THR A 190 -9.24 -23.30 -9.90
N GLY A 191 -10.43 -22.73 -10.02
CA GLY A 191 -11.66 -23.28 -9.47
C GLY A 191 -11.55 -23.60 -7.96
N ASP A 192 -11.90 -24.83 -7.58
CA ASP A 192 -11.87 -25.30 -6.20
C ASP A 192 -10.50 -25.87 -5.75
N GLU A 193 -9.47 -25.78 -6.61
CA GLU A 193 -8.16 -26.32 -6.28
C GLU A 193 -7.52 -25.54 -5.11
N ARG A 194 -7.20 -26.26 -4.02
CA ARG A 194 -6.70 -25.61 -2.80
C ARG A 194 -5.31 -25.03 -2.96
N HIS A 195 -4.42 -25.78 -3.64
CA HIS A 195 -3.00 -25.44 -3.82
C HIS A 195 -2.59 -25.66 -5.27
N PRO A 196 -3.07 -24.85 -6.22
CA PRO A 196 -2.71 -25.01 -7.63
C PRO A 196 -1.19 -24.88 -7.86
N THR A 197 -0.69 -25.63 -8.82
CA THR A 197 0.73 -25.63 -9.22
C THR A 197 1.07 -24.53 -10.21
N ASP A 198 0.06 -23.98 -10.89
CA ASP A 198 0.15 -22.97 -11.94
C ASP A 198 -0.37 -21.58 -11.53
N ASP A 199 -0.73 -21.40 -10.24
CA ASP A 199 -1.15 -20.13 -9.65
C ASP A 199 -0.35 -19.80 -8.40
N GLY A 200 -0.19 -18.49 -8.11
CA GLY A 200 0.60 -17.99 -7.00
C GLY A 200 1.03 -16.53 -7.19
N VAL A 201 2.31 -16.23 -6.98
CA VAL A 201 2.90 -14.93 -7.32
C VAL A 201 3.59 -15.01 -8.67
N PHE A 202 3.21 -14.09 -9.55
CA PHE A 202 3.84 -13.94 -10.86
C PHE A 202 4.70 -12.68 -10.92
N ARG A 203 5.66 -12.69 -11.84
CA ARG A 203 6.35 -11.51 -12.34
C ARG A 203 6.00 -11.32 -13.82
N VAL A 204 5.73 -10.09 -14.21
CA VAL A 204 5.53 -9.70 -15.61
C VAL A 204 6.59 -8.67 -15.99
N ASP A 205 7.34 -8.93 -17.03
CA ASP A 205 8.30 -7.99 -17.59
C ASP A 205 7.55 -6.89 -18.37
N ILE A 206 7.81 -5.64 -18.05
CA ILE A 206 7.09 -4.50 -18.65
C ILE A 206 7.42 -4.37 -20.15
N LYS A 207 8.68 -4.59 -20.52
CA LYS A 207 9.13 -4.40 -21.92
C LYS A 207 8.71 -5.54 -22.83
N THR A 208 8.93 -6.78 -22.41
CA THR A 208 8.62 -7.96 -23.24
C THR A 208 7.17 -8.42 -23.10
N GLY A 209 6.56 -8.23 -21.93
CA GLY A 209 5.25 -8.79 -21.55
C GLY A 209 5.34 -10.25 -21.12
N GLU A 210 6.53 -10.79 -20.98
CA GLU A 210 6.73 -12.16 -20.50
C GLU A 210 6.24 -12.30 -19.05
N LYS A 211 5.40 -13.31 -18.83
CA LYS A 211 4.91 -13.69 -17.50
C LYS A 211 5.62 -14.94 -17.00
N ARG A 212 6.08 -14.91 -15.76
CA ARG A 212 6.72 -16.04 -15.08
C ARG A 212 6.11 -16.25 -13.71
N LEU A 213 5.77 -17.48 -13.36
CA LEU A 213 5.40 -17.88 -12.01
C LEU A 213 6.67 -17.90 -11.14
N LEU A 214 6.66 -17.16 -10.03
CA LEU A 214 7.77 -17.09 -9.07
C LEU A 214 7.65 -18.16 -7.98
N VAL A 215 6.44 -18.37 -7.48
CA VAL A 215 6.10 -19.37 -6.48
C VAL A 215 4.65 -19.78 -6.64
N SER A 216 4.37 -21.09 -6.59
CA SER A 216 3.02 -21.62 -6.67
C SER A 216 2.38 -21.74 -5.29
N PHE A 217 1.04 -21.86 -5.24
CA PHE A 217 0.34 -22.18 -3.99
C PHE A 217 0.73 -23.54 -3.44
N GLN A 218 1.08 -24.51 -4.29
CA GLN A 218 1.62 -25.79 -3.84
C GLN A 218 2.91 -25.59 -3.05
N GLN A 219 3.90 -24.86 -3.58
CA GLN A 219 5.17 -24.58 -2.92
C GLN A 219 4.98 -23.80 -1.59
N LEU A 220 4.01 -22.87 -1.56
CA LEU A 220 3.67 -22.14 -0.35
C LEU A 220 3.04 -23.06 0.71
N ALA A 221 2.17 -23.98 0.31
CA ALA A 221 1.60 -24.97 1.23
C ALA A 221 2.66 -25.93 1.77
N GLU A 222 3.58 -26.39 0.92
CA GLU A 222 4.71 -27.23 1.34
C GLU A 222 5.60 -26.51 2.38
N ALA A 223 5.88 -25.23 2.18
CA ALA A 223 6.65 -24.43 3.13
C ALA A 223 5.89 -24.16 4.46
N LEU A 224 4.57 -24.12 4.43
CA LEU A 224 3.72 -23.91 5.61
C LEU A 224 3.48 -25.21 6.42
N ARG A 225 3.44 -26.36 5.78
CA ARG A 225 3.03 -27.65 6.38
C ARG A 225 3.75 -28.00 7.68
N PRO A 226 5.04 -27.76 7.86
CA PRO A 226 5.73 -28.05 9.13
C PRO A 226 5.18 -27.26 10.33
N LEU A 227 4.65 -26.04 10.09
CA LEU A 227 4.08 -25.18 11.14
C LEU A 227 2.56 -25.23 11.21
N ARG A 228 1.92 -25.55 10.11
CA ARG A 228 0.47 -25.56 9.91
C ARG A 228 0.06 -26.81 9.15
N PRO A 229 0.05 -28.00 9.81
CA PRO A 229 -0.39 -29.24 9.17
C PRO A 229 -1.81 -29.17 8.60
N ASP A 230 -2.65 -28.30 9.15
CA ASP A 230 -4.02 -28.02 8.70
C ASP A 230 -4.09 -27.22 7.37
N VAL A 231 -2.96 -26.88 6.77
CA VAL A 231 -2.88 -26.17 5.48
C VAL A 231 -3.54 -26.98 4.36
N ASP A 232 -3.40 -28.29 4.37
CA ASP A 232 -3.94 -29.17 3.33
C ASP A 232 -5.47 -29.14 3.22
N GLU A 233 -6.16 -28.66 4.25
CA GLU A 233 -7.61 -28.50 4.28
C GLU A 233 -8.07 -27.11 3.82
N LYS A 234 -7.18 -26.16 3.54
CA LYS A 234 -7.49 -24.75 3.31
C LYS A 234 -7.06 -24.26 1.93
N ALA A 235 -7.99 -23.68 1.19
CA ALA A 235 -7.62 -22.95 -0.03
C ALA A 235 -6.80 -21.71 0.33
N LEU A 236 -5.62 -21.56 -0.30
CA LEU A 236 -4.71 -20.45 -0.08
C LEU A 236 -4.96 -19.33 -1.09
N PHE A 237 -4.74 -18.10 -0.65
CA PHE A 237 -4.69 -16.91 -1.49
C PHE A 237 -3.57 -15.98 -1.03
N ILE A 238 -3.11 -15.10 -1.92
CA ILE A 238 -2.11 -14.08 -1.64
C ILE A 238 -2.78 -12.73 -1.52
N ASN A 239 -2.30 -11.94 -0.57
CA ASN A 239 -2.70 -10.54 -0.42
C ASN A 239 -1.46 -9.70 -0.14
N HIS A 240 -1.36 -8.52 -0.78
CA HIS A 240 -0.25 -7.58 -0.66
C HIS A 240 1.10 -8.17 -1.15
N THR A 241 1.43 -7.94 -2.41
CA THR A 241 2.77 -8.21 -2.95
C THR A 241 3.58 -6.92 -2.93
N LEU A 242 4.40 -6.75 -1.89
CA LEU A 242 5.15 -5.53 -1.63
C LEU A 242 6.57 -5.65 -2.16
N CYS A 243 6.87 -5.00 -3.27
CA CYS A 243 8.24 -4.92 -3.80
C CYS A 243 9.06 -3.96 -2.94
N ASN A 244 10.27 -4.38 -2.53
CA ASN A 244 11.16 -3.46 -1.82
C ASN A 244 11.75 -2.41 -2.77
N PRO A 245 12.26 -1.29 -2.24
CA PRO A 245 12.83 -0.22 -3.05
C PRO A 245 14.02 -0.62 -3.91
N GLU A 246 14.78 -1.61 -3.46
CA GLU A 246 15.93 -2.17 -4.18
C GLU A 246 15.51 -3.13 -5.31
N ALA A 247 14.22 -3.47 -5.41
CA ALA A 247 13.62 -4.37 -6.39
C ALA A 247 14.18 -5.80 -6.39
N ASP A 248 14.73 -6.24 -5.26
CA ASP A 248 15.37 -7.56 -5.10
C ASP A 248 14.60 -8.49 -4.15
N ARG A 249 13.48 -8.00 -3.55
CA ARG A 249 12.58 -8.77 -2.66
C ARG A 249 11.12 -8.40 -2.90
N ILE A 250 10.27 -9.39 -2.75
CA ILE A 250 8.81 -9.27 -2.70
C ILE A 250 8.35 -9.86 -1.38
N PHE A 251 7.69 -9.07 -0.54
CA PHE A 251 6.96 -9.58 0.62
C PHE A 251 5.52 -9.82 0.23
N CYS A 252 4.90 -10.91 0.70
CA CYS A 252 3.48 -11.15 0.55
C CYS A 252 2.88 -11.84 1.78
N TYR A 253 1.57 -11.66 1.99
CA TYR A 253 0.81 -12.50 2.90
C TYR A 253 0.19 -13.67 2.17
N VAL A 254 0.46 -14.87 2.66
CA VAL A 254 -0.25 -16.10 2.29
C VAL A 254 -1.33 -16.35 3.32
N ARG A 255 -2.56 -16.42 2.85
CA ARG A 255 -3.75 -16.48 3.68
C ARG A 255 -4.67 -17.62 3.28
N GLY A 256 -5.41 -18.15 4.26
CA GLY A 256 -6.41 -19.19 4.04
C GLY A 256 -7.44 -19.18 5.17
N ASN A 257 -8.70 -19.50 4.87
CA ASN A 257 -9.81 -19.46 5.82
C ASN A 257 -9.85 -18.16 6.65
N PHE A 258 -9.67 -17.03 5.99
CA PHE A 258 -9.33 -15.76 6.66
C PHE A 258 -10.46 -15.17 7.51
N SER A 259 -11.71 -15.54 7.25
CA SER A 259 -12.88 -15.16 8.05
C SER A 259 -12.91 -15.83 9.44
N ASP A 260 -12.35 -17.02 9.57
CA ASP A 260 -12.25 -17.75 10.84
C ASP A 260 -10.98 -17.36 11.58
N ARG A 261 -11.08 -16.41 12.49
CA ARG A 261 -9.93 -15.89 13.25
C ARG A 261 -9.14 -16.95 14.03
N LYS A 262 -9.79 -18.05 14.43
CA LYS A 262 -9.16 -19.11 15.22
C LYS A 262 -8.32 -20.05 14.37
N HIS A 263 -8.78 -20.36 13.16
CA HIS A 263 -8.17 -21.38 12.30
C HIS A 263 -7.58 -20.81 10.99
N ARG A 264 -7.57 -19.49 10.85
CA ARG A 264 -7.01 -18.86 9.64
C ARG A 264 -5.52 -19.10 9.49
N ILE A 265 -5.08 -19.17 8.26
CA ILE A 265 -3.68 -18.96 7.86
C ILE A 265 -3.50 -17.47 7.57
N ASP A 266 -2.44 -16.86 8.10
CA ASP A 266 -2.06 -15.46 7.89
C ASP A 266 -0.55 -15.36 8.13
N GLN A 267 0.25 -15.66 7.10
CA GLN A 267 1.70 -15.80 7.20
C GLN A 267 2.41 -14.92 6.17
N GLY A 268 3.47 -14.23 6.62
CA GLY A 268 4.34 -13.47 5.75
C GLY A 268 5.38 -14.34 5.06
N PHE A 269 5.58 -14.11 3.77
CA PHE A 269 6.64 -14.70 2.97
C PHE A 269 7.45 -13.63 2.27
N VAL A 270 8.72 -13.91 2.04
CA VAL A 270 9.61 -13.11 1.21
C VAL A 270 10.19 -14.00 0.11
N ILE A 271 10.26 -13.49 -1.11
CA ILE A 271 10.83 -14.17 -2.27
C ILE A 271 11.61 -13.18 -3.13
N ARG A 272 12.62 -13.66 -3.88
CA ARG A 272 13.30 -12.84 -4.89
C ARG A 272 12.51 -12.78 -6.19
N PRO A 273 12.70 -11.71 -7.01
CA PRO A 273 12.01 -11.58 -8.31
C PRO A 273 12.38 -12.62 -9.36
N ASP A 274 13.40 -13.43 -9.11
CA ASP A 274 13.76 -14.59 -9.93
C ASP A 274 13.11 -15.91 -9.47
N GLY A 275 12.28 -15.85 -8.40
CA GLY A 275 11.64 -17.03 -7.81
C GLY A 275 12.49 -17.78 -6.81
N SER A 276 13.73 -17.37 -6.57
CA SER A 276 14.61 -18.00 -5.60
C SER A 276 14.41 -17.44 -4.18
N GLY A 277 14.92 -18.13 -3.18
CA GLY A 277 15.00 -17.64 -1.80
C GLY A 277 13.64 -17.47 -1.12
N LEU A 278 12.65 -18.32 -1.43
CA LEU A 278 11.40 -18.37 -0.70
C LEU A 278 11.65 -18.55 0.79
N THR A 279 11.20 -17.60 1.58
CA THR A 279 11.44 -17.57 3.03
C THR A 279 10.13 -17.29 3.76
N LEU A 280 9.70 -18.24 4.61
CA LEU A 280 8.61 -18.05 5.55
C LEU A 280 9.11 -17.21 6.73
N MET A 281 8.39 -16.14 7.05
CA MET A 281 8.77 -15.27 8.16
C MET A 281 8.48 -15.91 9.51
N LYS A 282 9.47 -15.89 10.41
CA LYS A 282 9.34 -16.42 11.78
C LYS A 282 8.42 -15.61 12.68
N LYS A 283 8.22 -14.33 12.37
CA LYS A 283 7.33 -13.42 13.09
C LYS A 283 6.26 -12.90 12.14
N HIS A 284 5.03 -12.90 12.59
CA HIS A 284 3.95 -12.19 11.91
C HIS A 284 4.11 -10.70 12.13
N LEU A 285 4.06 -9.92 11.06
CA LEU A 285 3.96 -8.47 11.10
C LEU A 285 2.51 -8.08 10.84
N GLY A 286 1.84 -7.58 11.86
CA GLY A 286 0.44 -7.15 11.74
C GLY A 286 0.30 -5.82 11.00
N GLY A 287 -0.94 -5.47 10.68
CA GLY A 287 -1.28 -4.25 9.94
C GLY A 287 -0.89 -4.32 8.47
N HIS A 288 -0.43 -3.20 7.94
CA HIS A 288 0.06 -3.07 6.57
C HIS A 288 1.55 -2.68 6.63
N PRO A 289 2.46 -3.68 6.65
CA PRO A 289 3.89 -3.42 6.76
C PRO A 289 4.44 -2.66 5.55
N GLU A 290 5.52 -1.93 5.77
CA GLU A 290 6.17 -1.08 4.78
C GLU A 290 7.66 -1.41 4.70
N TRP A 291 8.22 -1.57 3.49
CA TRP A 291 9.64 -1.74 3.32
C TRP A 291 10.41 -0.48 3.74
N ASN A 292 11.46 -0.68 4.52
CA ASN A 292 12.43 0.35 4.89
C ASN A 292 13.67 0.27 3.97
N VAL A 293 14.85 0.32 4.51
CA VAL A 293 16.12 0.22 3.77
C VAL A 293 16.57 -1.23 3.71
N GLY A 294 16.99 -1.68 2.55
CA GLY A 294 17.52 -3.02 2.30
C GLY A 294 16.50 -4.10 2.64
N HIS A 295 16.88 -5.01 3.53
CA HIS A 295 16.08 -6.18 3.92
C HIS A 295 15.22 -5.94 5.18
N ARG A 296 14.86 -4.69 5.47
CA ARG A 296 14.10 -4.33 6.67
C ARG A 296 12.68 -3.93 6.33
N ILE A 297 11.74 -4.39 7.16
CA ILE A 297 10.31 -4.05 7.09
C ILE A 297 9.91 -3.39 8.41
N ILE A 298 9.10 -2.34 8.32
CA ILE A 298 8.38 -1.75 9.46
C ILE A 298 7.00 -2.36 9.50
N GLY A 299 6.54 -2.76 10.69
CA GLY A 299 5.19 -3.29 10.89
C GLY A 299 4.88 -3.49 12.36
N ASN A 300 3.64 -3.88 12.65
CA ASN A 300 3.29 -4.25 14.02
C ASN A 300 3.90 -5.59 14.39
N MET A 301 4.78 -5.60 15.35
CA MET A 301 5.35 -6.78 15.98
C MET A 301 5.07 -6.72 17.49
N ASP A 302 4.40 -7.76 17.99
CA ASP A 302 4.07 -7.92 19.43
C ASP A 302 3.35 -6.68 20.05
N GLY A 303 2.55 -5.96 19.26
CA GLY A 303 1.75 -4.80 19.70
C GLY A 303 2.48 -3.45 19.63
N TYR A 304 3.59 -3.36 18.90
CA TYR A 304 4.36 -2.14 18.68
C TYR A 304 4.76 -1.99 17.22
N GLN A 305 4.87 -0.76 16.72
CA GLN A 305 5.57 -0.50 15.47
C GLN A 305 7.06 -0.79 15.65
N ALA A 306 7.59 -1.72 14.87
CA ALA A 306 8.95 -2.19 14.98
C ALA A 306 9.61 -2.38 13.61
N ILE A 307 10.93 -2.36 13.57
CA ILE A 307 11.73 -2.73 12.42
C ILE A 307 12.10 -4.21 12.56
N TYR A 308 11.83 -4.99 11.51
CA TYR A 308 12.17 -6.39 11.40
C TYR A 308 13.13 -6.62 10.23
N ASP A 309 14.18 -7.40 10.45
CA ASP A 309 15.13 -7.80 9.43
C ASP A 309 14.72 -9.16 8.86
N VAL A 310 14.34 -9.19 7.59
CA VAL A 310 13.82 -10.41 6.95
C VAL A 310 14.88 -11.45 6.63
N GLU A 311 16.16 -11.07 6.54
CA GLU A 311 17.27 -12.03 6.35
C GLU A 311 17.70 -12.65 7.67
N ARG A 312 17.87 -11.84 8.71
CA ARG A 312 18.19 -12.29 10.06
C ARG A 312 17.02 -12.95 10.76
N GLN A 313 15.80 -12.77 10.25
CA GLN A 313 14.56 -13.27 10.84
C GLN A 313 14.37 -12.84 12.30
N SER A 314 14.66 -11.56 12.58
CA SER A 314 14.62 -11.00 13.95
C SER A 314 14.21 -9.53 13.97
N GLY A 315 13.62 -9.11 15.10
CA GLY A 315 13.39 -7.69 15.38
C GLY A 315 14.71 -6.93 15.54
N VAL A 316 14.77 -5.73 14.99
CA VAL A 316 15.92 -4.82 15.10
C VAL A 316 15.68 -3.80 16.21
N SER A 317 14.55 -3.10 16.17
CA SER A 317 14.19 -2.09 17.16
C SER A 317 12.68 -1.82 17.17
N GLN A 318 12.17 -1.43 18.33
CA GLN A 318 10.86 -0.80 18.47
C GLN A 318 11.00 0.70 18.15
N LEU A 319 10.07 1.27 17.39
CA LEU A 319 10.11 2.68 16.99
C LEU A 319 9.63 3.61 18.10
N ALA A 320 8.47 3.28 18.69
CA ALA A 320 7.89 4.09 19.76
C ALA A 320 6.87 3.28 20.58
N ASN A 321 6.36 3.88 21.65
CA ASN A 321 5.37 3.30 22.55
C ASN A 321 3.92 3.55 22.07
N LYS A 322 2.94 3.01 22.79
CA LYS A 322 1.50 3.16 22.49
C LYS A 322 0.94 4.58 22.65
N LYS A 323 1.66 5.51 23.29
CA LYS A 323 1.26 6.93 23.27
C LYS A 323 1.41 7.52 21.88
N VAL A 324 2.46 7.14 21.18
CA VAL A 324 2.74 7.55 19.79
C VAL A 324 1.87 6.75 18.81
N PHE A 325 1.91 5.43 18.90
CA PHE A 325 1.15 4.51 18.05
C PHE A 325 0.09 3.73 18.86
N PRO A 326 -1.09 4.33 19.11
CA PRO A 326 -2.14 3.68 19.91
C PRO A 326 -2.68 2.40 19.28
N VAL A 327 -2.69 2.33 17.95
CA VAL A 327 -3.10 1.18 17.15
C VAL A 327 -2.00 0.90 16.13
N PRO A 328 -1.00 0.08 16.49
CA PRO A 328 0.12 -0.22 15.59
C PRO A 328 -0.28 -1.08 14.38
N ASP A 329 -1.45 -1.75 14.40
CA ASP A 329 -2.04 -2.44 13.24
C ASP A 329 -2.65 -1.49 12.19
N GLY A 330 -2.39 -0.19 12.26
CA GLY A 330 -2.88 0.78 11.29
C GLY A 330 -2.23 0.66 9.91
N ASP A 331 -2.69 1.52 9.01
CA ASP A 331 -2.13 1.66 7.66
C ASP A 331 -0.91 2.57 7.76
N ILE A 332 0.27 2.02 7.59
CA ILE A 332 1.50 2.81 7.61
C ILE A 332 1.95 3.14 6.19
N ALA A 333 2.64 4.27 6.05
CA ALA A 333 3.36 4.63 4.84
C ALA A 333 4.66 5.36 5.21
N LEU A 334 5.77 4.93 4.61
CA LEU A 334 7.07 5.55 4.76
C LEU A 334 7.25 6.64 3.70
N SER A 335 7.71 7.81 4.09
CA SER A 335 7.98 8.90 3.13
C SER A 335 9.10 8.51 2.16
N PRO A 336 9.09 9.01 0.90
CA PRO A 336 10.11 8.70 -0.09
C PRO A 336 11.54 9.00 0.36
N ASN A 337 11.75 10.08 1.13
CA ASN A 337 13.04 10.40 1.74
C ASN A 337 13.36 9.56 3.00
N ARG A 338 12.43 8.67 3.41
CA ARG A 338 12.56 7.77 4.57
C ARG A 338 12.77 8.47 5.91
N ALA A 339 12.44 9.74 6.01
CA ALA A 339 12.54 10.50 7.27
C ALA A 339 11.27 10.36 8.12
N TRP A 340 10.11 10.19 7.50
CA TRP A 340 8.82 10.17 8.16
C TRP A 340 8.07 8.86 7.96
N LEU A 341 7.54 8.32 9.05
CA LEU A 341 6.53 7.28 9.03
C LEU A 341 5.18 7.90 9.40
N VAL A 342 4.17 7.72 8.56
CA VAL A 342 2.79 7.99 8.95
C VAL A 342 2.09 6.70 9.31
N ASN A 343 1.37 6.67 10.45
CA ASN A 343 0.46 5.59 10.82
C ASN A 343 -0.97 6.14 10.81
N GLY A 344 -1.74 5.74 9.79
CA GLY A 344 -3.18 5.96 9.74
C GLY A 344 -3.90 4.86 10.53
N TYR A 345 -4.72 5.22 11.50
CA TYR A 345 -5.41 4.23 12.34
C TYR A 345 -6.80 4.70 12.73
N ARG A 346 -7.64 3.74 13.12
CA ARG A 346 -9.01 4.01 13.55
C ARG A 346 -9.19 3.79 15.04
N GLN A 347 -9.83 4.76 15.70
CA GLN A 347 -10.39 4.59 17.03
C GLN A 347 -11.90 4.88 16.98
N ARG A 348 -12.71 3.87 17.29
CA ARG A 348 -14.19 3.92 17.12
C ARG A 348 -14.54 4.30 15.67
N SER A 349 -15.29 5.40 15.47
CA SER A 349 -15.73 5.90 14.15
C SER A 349 -14.86 7.05 13.63
N THR A 350 -13.57 7.11 14.01
CA THR A 350 -12.69 8.23 13.68
C THR A 350 -11.32 7.72 13.26
N ASN A 351 -10.86 8.15 12.10
CA ASN A 351 -9.51 7.91 11.62
C ASN A 351 -8.58 9.03 12.09
N TYR A 352 -7.34 8.69 12.44
CA TYR A 352 -6.27 9.59 12.85
C TYR A 352 -5.00 9.24 12.10
N TYR A 353 -4.08 10.20 11.96
CA TYR A 353 -2.78 10.04 11.32
C TYR A 353 -1.70 10.53 12.29
N THR A 354 -0.81 9.62 12.72
CA THR A 354 0.37 9.97 13.48
C THR A 354 1.57 10.02 12.57
N PHE A 355 2.19 11.18 12.44
CA PHE A 355 3.46 11.40 11.75
C PHE A 355 4.59 11.24 12.77
N PHE A 356 5.57 10.41 12.44
CA PHE A 356 6.70 10.11 13.31
C PHE A 356 8.00 10.26 12.54
N HIS A 357 8.90 11.10 13.04
CA HIS A 357 10.21 11.30 12.44
C HIS A 357 11.19 10.25 12.95
N LEU A 358 11.80 9.50 12.04
CA LEU A 358 12.56 8.31 12.37
C LEU A 358 13.91 8.63 13.05
N ALA A 359 14.50 9.81 12.80
CA ALA A 359 15.83 10.14 13.29
C ALA A 359 15.83 10.63 14.76
N ASP A 360 14.85 11.43 15.16
CA ASP A 360 14.81 12.08 16.49
C ASP A 360 13.57 11.72 17.31
N ALA A 361 12.70 10.85 16.78
CA ALA A 361 11.46 10.39 17.39
C ALA A 361 10.44 11.52 17.70
N THR A 362 10.57 12.68 17.06
CA THR A 362 9.52 13.71 17.11
C THR A 362 8.26 13.20 16.40
N TRP A 363 7.10 13.60 16.91
CA TRP A 363 5.84 13.15 16.33
C TRP A 363 4.71 14.16 16.50
N GLN A 364 3.77 14.10 15.57
CA GLN A 364 2.55 14.90 15.61
C GLN A 364 1.36 14.04 15.17
N ARG A 365 0.21 14.25 15.78
CA ARG A 365 -1.05 13.59 15.44
C ARG A 365 -2.03 14.58 14.80
N SER A 366 -2.69 14.14 13.76
CA SER A 366 -3.74 14.92 13.11
C SER A 366 -4.98 15.08 14.01
N GLN A 367 -5.83 16.02 13.64
CA GLN A 367 -7.24 15.98 14.05
C GLN A 367 -7.90 14.66 13.63
N GLY A 368 -9.05 14.33 14.23
CA GLY A 368 -9.82 13.16 13.85
C GLY A 368 -10.71 13.39 12.63
N PHE A 369 -10.79 12.39 11.74
CA PHE A 369 -11.68 12.35 10.58
C PHE A 369 -12.78 11.33 10.82
N LYS A 370 -14.02 11.79 10.96
CA LYS A 370 -15.17 10.91 11.23
C LYS A 370 -15.49 10.07 9.99
N VAL A 371 -15.67 8.76 10.20
CA VAL A 371 -16.05 7.79 9.16
C VAL A 371 -17.32 7.04 9.54
N ARG A 372 -18.24 7.72 10.26
CA ARG A 372 -19.49 7.13 10.74
C ARG A 372 -20.29 6.55 9.57
N GLY A 373 -20.72 5.28 9.74
CA GLY A 373 -21.35 4.50 8.68
C GLY A 373 -20.38 3.73 7.78
N TRP A 374 -19.08 4.03 7.86
CA TRP A 374 -18.01 3.43 7.04
C TRP A 374 -16.89 2.82 7.88
N GLU A 375 -17.21 2.35 9.09
CA GLU A 375 -16.20 1.86 10.03
C GLU A 375 -15.81 0.41 9.81
N ARG A 376 -16.74 -0.39 9.28
CA ARG A 376 -16.62 -1.85 9.23
C ARG A 376 -17.14 -2.41 7.91
N GLY A 377 -16.88 -3.70 7.71
CA GLY A 377 -17.32 -4.42 6.52
C GLY A 377 -16.48 -4.11 5.29
N ASP A 378 -16.95 -4.55 4.14
CA ASP A 378 -16.21 -4.50 2.89
C ASP A 378 -16.14 -3.08 2.29
N LEU A 379 -17.08 -2.23 2.67
CA LEU A 379 -17.16 -0.83 2.21
C LEU A 379 -16.48 0.17 3.15
N ARG A 380 -15.83 -0.29 4.22
CA ARG A 380 -15.19 0.61 5.20
C ARG A 380 -14.22 1.58 4.54
N CYS A 381 -14.14 2.78 5.09
CA CYS A 381 -13.18 3.80 4.66
C CYS A 381 -11.91 3.70 5.51
N ASP A 382 -10.95 2.88 5.09
CA ASP A 382 -9.67 2.74 5.78
C ASP A 382 -8.84 4.04 5.68
N PRO A 383 -7.90 4.27 6.62
CA PRO A 383 -7.05 5.47 6.63
C PRO A 383 -6.19 5.63 5.37
N ALA A 384 -5.57 4.58 4.89
CA ALA A 384 -4.83 4.46 3.63
C ALA A 384 -4.01 5.71 3.21
N PRO A 385 -3.06 6.21 4.04
CA PRO A 385 -2.26 7.38 3.69
C PRO A 385 -1.25 7.07 2.60
N CYS A 386 -1.07 7.99 1.64
CA CYS A 386 -0.05 7.92 0.61
C CYS A 386 0.75 9.21 0.56
N TRP A 387 2.08 9.11 0.59
CA TRP A 387 2.99 10.25 0.51
C TRP A 387 3.10 10.81 -0.90
N ASN A 388 3.35 12.11 -0.98
CA ASN A 388 3.81 12.73 -2.21
C ASN A 388 5.34 12.57 -2.38
N ARG A 389 5.86 12.87 -3.58
CA ARG A 389 7.27 12.65 -3.93
C ARG A 389 8.27 13.46 -3.12
N ASN A 390 7.88 14.63 -2.63
CA ASN A 390 8.75 15.51 -1.85
C ASN A 390 8.70 15.25 -0.33
N SER A 391 7.95 14.23 0.12
CA SER A 391 7.84 13.82 1.53
C SER A 391 7.28 14.89 2.47
N ARG A 392 6.45 15.80 1.94
CA ARG A 392 5.89 16.92 2.71
C ARG A 392 4.39 16.84 2.94
N GLU A 393 3.71 15.98 2.20
CA GLU A 393 2.26 15.83 2.36
C GLU A 393 1.81 14.40 2.04
N ILE A 394 0.68 14.04 2.62
CA ILE A 394 -0.04 12.81 2.30
C ILE A 394 -1.41 13.14 1.72
N ILE A 395 -1.93 12.25 0.86
CA ILE A 395 -3.35 12.14 0.60
C ILE A 395 -3.92 10.90 1.29
N PHE A 396 -5.21 10.96 1.59
CA PHE A 396 -5.93 9.87 2.23
C PHE A 396 -7.44 10.00 1.98
N PRO A 397 -8.22 8.90 2.04
CA PRO A 397 -9.66 8.97 1.93
C PRO A 397 -10.30 9.34 3.28
N ALA A 398 -11.31 10.20 3.24
CA ALA A 398 -12.16 10.49 4.39
C ALA A 398 -13.60 10.76 3.92
N ILE A 399 -14.55 10.86 4.86
CA ILE A 399 -15.93 11.14 4.54
C ILE A 399 -16.18 12.65 4.59
N GLY A 400 -16.61 13.20 3.46
CA GLY A 400 -17.00 14.60 3.33
C GLY A 400 -18.25 14.95 4.13
N LYS A 401 -18.58 16.22 4.21
CA LYS A 401 -19.78 16.71 4.93
C LYS A 401 -21.08 16.18 4.33
N ASP A 402 -21.07 15.85 3.05
CA ASP A 402 -22.19 15.29 2.27
C ASP A 402 -22.33 13.75 2.42
N GLY A 403 -21.48 13.11 3.23
CA GLY A 403 -21.49 11.66 3.46
C GLY A 403 -20.77 10.84 2.39
N THR A 404 -20.21 11.46 1.36
CA THR A 404 -19.45 10.78 0.31
C THR A 404 -17.97 10.61 0.70
N ARG A 405 -17.32 9.55 0.16
CA ARG A 405 -15.87 9.35 0.33
C ARG A 405 -15.13 10.32 -0.57
N GLN A 406 -14.21 11.08 0.01
CA GLN A 406 -13.47 12.12 -0.68
C GLN A 406 -11.97 12.01 -0.38
N LEU A 407 -11.14 12.58 -1.24
CA LEU A 407 -9.71 12.72 -1.00
C LEU A 407 -9.42 13.99 -0.19
N PHE A 408 -8.59 13.82 0.82
CA PHE A 408 -8.07 14.86 1.69
C PHE A 408 -6.54 14.85 1.64
N ARG A 409 -5.95 15.98 1.99
CA ARG A 409 -4.51 16.18 2.14
C ARG A 409 -4.18 16.62 3.55
N ILE A 410 -3.08 16.11 4.10
CA ILE A 410 -2.36 16.71 5.23
C ILE A 410 -0.98 17.10 4.76
N ARG A 411 -0.62 18.38 4.93
CA ARG A 411 0.72 18.92 4.67
C ARG A 411 1.45 19.15 5.97
N LEU A 412 2.71 18.71 6.04
CA LEU A 412 3.65 19.02 7.11
C LEU A 412 4.20 20.42 6.88
N THR A 413 4.01 21.32 7.85
CA THR A 413 4.54 22.69 7.83
C THR A 413 5.28 22.95 9.14
N GLU A 414 6.24 23.85 9.10
CA GLU A 414 6.86 24.39 10.32
C GLU A 414 5.94 25.46 10.89
N LYS A 415 5.66 25.41 12.20
CA LYS A 415 5.00 26.54 12.85
C LYS A 415 5.88 27.77 12.71
N GLN A 416 5.37 28.82 12.13
CA GLN A 416 6.05 30.11 12.19
C GLN A 416 6.05 30.54 13.67
N PRO A 417 7.18 31.04 14.19
CA PRO A 417 7.19 31.66 15.51
C PRO A 417 6.21 32.84 15.48
N GLY A 418 5.21 32.81 16.36
CA GLY A 418 4.22 33.86 16.55
C GLY A 418 4.83 35.13 17.15
#